data_eb9598b5b7b281668808ab52afb59873
#
_entry.id   eb9598b5b7b281668808ab52afb59873
#
_cell.length_a   1.000
_cell.length_b   1.000
_cell.length_c   1.000
_cell.angle_alpha   90.00
_cell.angle_beta   90.00
_cell.angle_gamma   90.00
#
_symmetry.space_group_name_H-M   'P 1'
#
loop_
_entity.id
_entity.type
_entity.pdbx_description
1 polymer ?
#
loop_
_entity_poly.entity_id
_entity_poly.type
_entity_poly.pdbx_seq_one_letter_code
_entity_poly.pdbx_strand_id
1 'polypeptide(L)'
;MRRTLLTKAMEMMASGLTPSVAELAEAAEVSRATAYRYFPTQSALVAAVVDESLGPILEWKSESGDAVSRVDELLLHAFPRMEEYEVQLRAAILVSLQQGAQARAGKGGGEEPLVRGHRIELLSSAASPLRDKLGEERFQRVLRALSLVYGTEVFLVLKDIWHLDIEEILQTVRWTAQAILRHASTDD
;
A
#
# COMPACT_ATOMS: atom_id res chain seq x y z
N MET A 1 12.35 -11.66 19.29
CA MET A 1 11.43 -12.68 18.76
C MET A 1 10.47 -12.11 17.72
N ARG A 2 9.58 -11.13 17.99
CA ARG A 2 8.68 -10.57 16.95
C ARG A 2 9.45 -10.08 15.73
N ARG A 3 10.51 -9.30 15.93
CA ARG A 3 11.38 -8.80 14.85
C ARG A 3 12.04 -9.92 14.04
N THR A 4 12.54 -10.97 14.70
CA THR A 4 13.13 -12.14 14.02
C THR A 4 12.12 -12.84 13.10
N LEU A 5 10.89 -13.05 13.61
CA LEU A 5 9.80 -13.61 12.80
C LEU A 5 9.43 -12.70 11.63
N LEU A 6 9.35 -11.38 11.86
CA LEU A 6 9.03 -10.43 10.81
C LEU A 6 10.10 -10.40 9.72
N THR A 7 11.38 -10.35 10.09
CA THR A 7 12.49 -10.43 9.13
C THR A 7 12.41 -11.70 8.29
N LYS A 8 12.14 -12.86 8.94
CA LYS A 8 12.00 -14.13 8.22
C LYS A 8 10.81 -14.15 7.27
N ALA A 9 9.68 -13.55 7.68
CA ALA A 9 8.51 -13.41 6.81
C ALA A 9 8.82 -12.51 5.60
N MET A 10 9.53 -11.41 5.80
CA MET A 10 9.96 -10.52 4.71
C MET A 10 10.86 -11.24 3.71
N GLU A 11 11.83 -12.05 4.19
CA GLU A 11 12.69 -12.89 3.31
C GLU A 11 11.85 -13.89 2.49
N MET A 12 10.92 -14.61 3.14
CA MET A 12 10.04 -15.56 2.47
C MET A 12 9.16 -14.85 1.42
N MET A 13 8.58 -13.71 1.76
CA MET A 13 7.76 -12.94 0.83
C MET A 13 8.59 -12.33 -0.30
N ALA A 14 9.84 -11.93 -0.06
CA ALA A 14 10.76 -11.46 -1.09
C ALA A 14 11.08 -12.54 -2.13
N SER A 15 11.00 -13.82 -1.75
CA SER A 15 11.13 -14.94 -2.71
C SER A 15 9.81 -15.31 -3.42
N GLY A 16 8.76 -14.49 -3.29
CA GLY A 16 7.45 -14.70 -3.92
C GLY A 16 6.50 -15.63 -3.15
N LEU A 17 6.88 -16.07 -1.95
CA LEU A 17 6.03 -16.91 -1.10
C LEU A 17 5.02 -16.05 -0.32
N THR A 18 3.86 -16.64 -0.01
CA THR A 18 2.88 -16.05 0.92
C THR A 18 2.70 -16.99 2.11
N PRO A 19 3.66 -17.01 3.08
CA PRO A 19 3.68 -18.03 4.11
C PRO A 19 2.47 -17.91 5.05
N SER A 20 1.95 -19.07 5.46
CA SER A 20 1.11 -19.16 6.63
C SER A 20 1.93 -18.94 7.90
N VAL A 21 1.26 -18.65 9.02
CA VAL A 21 1.94 -18.51 10.32
C VAL A 21 2.64 -19.81 10.75
N ALA A 22 2.08 -20.97 10.34
CA ALA A 22 2.68 -22.28 10.63
C ALA A 22 3.99 -22.50 9.83
N GLU A 23 4.02 -22.15 8.54
CA GLU A 23 5.21 -22.23 7.70
C GLU A 23 6.28 -21.24 8.16
N LEU A 24 5.88 -20.04 8.59
CA LEU A 24 6.80 -19.09 9.21
C LEU A 24 7.44 -19.65 10.50
N ALA A 25 6.64 -20.32 11.35
CA ALA A 25 7.15 -20.92 12.59
C ALA A 25 8.22 -22.00 12.29
N GLU A 26 7.97 -22.83 11.29
CA GLU A 26 8.92 -23.85 10.83
C GLU A 26 10.19 -23.21 10.26
N ALA A 27 10.07 -22.25 9.37
CA ALA A 27 11.20 -21.55 8.76
C ALA A 27 12.04 -20.73 9.76
N ALA A 28 11.44 -20.28 10.85
CA ALA A 28 12.10 -19.55 11.93
C ALA A 28 12.55 -20.43 13.09
N GLU A 29 12.36 -21.77 13.00
CA GLU A 29 12.71 -22.77 14.03
C GLU A 29 12.11 -22.46 15.41
N VAL A 30 10.85 -21.99 15.43
CA VAL A 30 10.11 -21.71 16.66
C VAL A 30 8.85 -22.55 16.76
N SER A 31 8.28 -22.69 17.96
CA SER A 31 7.00 -23.39 18.11
C SER A 31 5.87 -22.60 17.42
N ARG A 32 4.89 -23.31 16.86
CA ARG A 32 3.67 -22.69 16.29
C ARG A 32 2.98 -21.78 17.31
N ALA A 33 2.88 -22.21 18.58
CA ALA A 33 2.30 -21.39 19.64
C ALA A 33 3.02 -20.05 19.82
N THR A 34 4.35 -20.05 19.67
CA THR A 34 5.15 -18.81 19.71
C THR A 34 4.82 -17.89 18.52
N ALA A 35 4.77 -18.41 17.30
CA ALA A 35 4.47 -17.63 16.12
C ALA A 35 3.05 -17.05 16.15
N TYR A 36 2.04 -17.88 16.47
CA TYR A 36 0.63 -17.45 16.57
C TYR A 36 0.38 -16.40 17.67
N ARG A 37 1.20 -16.37 18.72
CA ARG A 37 1.12 -15.32 19.74
C ARG A 37 1.49 -13.93 19.20
N TYR A 38 2.40 -13.86 18.21
CA TYR A 38 2.81 -12.60 17.57
C TYR A 38 2.00 -12.26 16.35
N PHE A 39 1.59 -13.26 15.58
CA PHE A 39 0.80 -13.13 14.36
C PHE A 39 -0.36 -14.14 14.41
N PRO A 40 -1.52 -13.73 14.96
CA PRO A 40 -2.65 -14.65 15.15
C PRO A 40 -3.22 -15.21 13.85
N THR A 41 -3.06 -14.48 12.74
CA THR A 41 -3.56 -14.86 11.41
C THR A 41 -2.52 -14.57 10.34
N GLN A 42 -2.70 -15.16 9.16
CA GLN A 42 -1.89 -14.83 7.98
C GLN A 42 -2.07 -13.35 7.61
N SER A 43 -3.27 -12.80 7.72
CA SER A 43 -3.55 -11.39 7.46
C SER A 43 -2.75 -10.46 8.38
N ALA A 44 -2.68 -10.78 9.67
CA ALA A 44 -1.88 -10.03 10.64
C ALA A 44 -0.38 -10.10 10.34
N LEU A 45 0.11 -11.25 9.87
CA LEU A 45 1.49 -11.40 9.42
C LEU A 45 1.78 -10.54 8.18
N VAL A 46 0.93 -10.64 7.16
CA VAL A 46 1.08 -9.88 5.90
C VAL A 46 0.96 -8.38 6.15
N ALA A 47 0.02 -7.94 7.00
CA ALA A 47 -0.10 -6.55 7.39
C ALA A 47 1.19 -6.03 8.02
N ALA A 48 1.79 -6.79 8.95
CA ALA A 48 3.05 -6.40 9.58
C ALA A 48 4.23 -6.33 8.60
N VAL A 49 4.27 -7.20 7.59
CA VAL A 49 5.28 -7.12 6.51
C VAL A 49 5.06 -5.86 5.65
N VAL A 50 3.81 -5.55 5.30
CA VAL A 50 3.47 -4.32 4.56
C VAL A 50 3.86 -3.08 5.34
N ASP A 51 3.54 -3.01 6.63
CA ASP A 51 3.88 -1.87 7.50
C ASP A 51 5.41 -1.66 7.58
N GLU A 52 6.18 -2.74 7.73
CA GLU A 52 7.65 -2.67 7.74
C GLU A 52 8.21 -2.23 6.37
N SER A 53 7.64 -2.74 5.28
CA SER A 53 8.02 -2.38 3.91
C SER A 53 7.75 -0.91 3.60
N LEU A 54 6.62 -0.40 4.05
CA LEU A 54 6.19 0.98 3.82
C LEU A 54 6.69 1.98 4.88
N GLY A 55 7.29 1.52 5.98
CA GLY A 55 7.64 2.30 7.16
C GLY A 55 8.03 3.76 6.91
N PRO A 56 9.07 4.07 6.10
CA PRO A 56 9.46 5.46 5.81
C PRO A 56 8.38 6.27 5.10
N ILE A 57 7.52 5.63 4.28
CA ILE A 57 6.41 6.32 3.61
C ILE A 57 5.35 6.74 4.63
N LEU A 58 5.10 5.92 5.65
CA LEU A 58 4.10 6.21 6.68
C LEU A 58 4.50 7.40 7.57
N GLU A 59 5.79 7.69 7.65
CA GLU A 59 6.33 8.83 8.39
C GLU A 59 6.44 10.11 7.53
N TRP A 60 6.09 10.01 6.23
CA TRP A 60 6.20 11.13 5.29
C TRP A 60 5.39 12.34 5.74
N LYS A 61 6.01 13.51 5.62
CA LYS A 61 5.40 14.82 5.88
C LYS A 61 5.90 15.82 4.83
N SER A 62 5.09 16.82 4.57
CA SER A 62 5.47 17.95 3.72
C SER A 62 5.19 19.26 4.46
N GLU A 63 6.07 20.23 4.28
CA GLU A 63 5.91 21.59 4.79
C GLU A 63 5.29 22.53 3.74
N SER A 64 5.09 22.06 2.50
CA SER A 64 4.47 22.85 1.44
C SER A 64 3.02 23.20 1.79
N GLY A 65 2.62 24.45 1.50
CA GLY A 65 1.22 24.88 1.59
C GLY A 65 0.39 24.56 0.34
N ASP A 66 1.02 24.01 -0.71
CA ASP A 66 0.39 23.72 -1.99
C ASP A 66 0.14 22.22 -2.19
N ALA A 67 -1.10 21.84 -2.47
CA ALA A 67 -1.48 20.45 -2.62
C ALA A 67 -0.81 19.74 -3.82
N VAL A 68 -0.56 20.48 -4.91
CA VAL A 68 0.12 19.89 -6.09
C VAL A 68 1.55 19.51 -5.73
N SER A 69 2.27 20.40 -5.06
CA SER A 69 3.63 20.15 -4.57
C SER A 69 3.67 18.99 -3.57
N ARG A 70 2.74 18.97 -2.61
CA ARG A 70 2.68 17.89 -1.59
C ARG A 70 2.42 16.52 -2.20
N VAL A 71 1.47 16.42 -3.12
CA VAL A 71 1.17 15.15 -3.80
C VAL A 71 2.36 14.72 -4.66
N ASP A 72 3.02 15.64 -5.35
CA ASP A 72 4.23 15.37 -6.13
C ASP A 72 5.36 14.83 -5.23
N GLU A 73 5.63 15.50 -4.11
CA GLU A 73 6.61 15.05 -3.10
C GLU A 73 6.28 13.65 -2.55
N LEU A 74 5.00 13.38 -2.26
CA LEU A 74 4.56 12.06 -1.80
C LEU A 74 4.84 10.98 -2.84
N LEU A 75 4.53 11.23 -4.13
CA LEU A 75 4.77 10.29 -5.21
C LEU A 75 6.27 10.00 -5.36
N LEU A 76 7.11 11.04 -5.38
CA LEU A 76 8.56 10.91 -5.48
C LEU A 76 9.18 10.16 -4.29
N HIS A 77 8.59 10.30 -3.09
CA HIS A 77 9.06 9.62 -1.90
C HIS A 77 8.59 8.15 -1.85
N ALA A 78 7.36 7.89 -2.26
CA ALA A 78 6.72 6.59 -2.07
C ALA A 78 7.09 5.55 -3.14
N PHE A 79 7.14 5.93 -4.41
CA PHE A 79 7.28 4.97 -5.51
C PHE A 79 8.61 4.22 -5.52
N PRO A 80 9.79 4.84 -5.29
CA PRO A 80 11.05 4.10 -5.20
C PRO A 80 11.03 3.07 -4.07
N ARG A 81 10.42 3.40 -2.93
CA ARG A 81 10.26 2.46 -1.82
C ARG A 81 9.30 1.34 -2.15
N MET A 82 8.20 1.63 -2.82
CA MET A 82 7.26 0.60 -3.27
C MET A 82 7.91 -0.35 -4.29
N GLU A 83 8.80 0.13 -5.16
CA GLU A 83 9.55 -0.70 -6.08
C GLU A 83 10.54 -1.61 -5.34
N GLU A 84 11.27 -1.09 -4.37
CA GLU A 84 12.21 -1.86 -3.53
C GLU A 84 11.51 -3.08 -2.87
N TYR A 85 10.27 -2.90 -2.42
CA TYR A 85 9.48 -3.93 -1.75
C TYR A 85 8.32 -4.47 -2.60
N GLU A 86 8.42 -4.34 -3.91
CA GLU A 86 7.34 -4.68 -4.85
C GLU A 86 6.86 -6.13 -4.67
N VAL A 87 7.76 -7.08 -4.49
CA VAL A 87 7.41 -8.51 -4.36
C VAL A 87 6.54 -8.75 -3.11
N GLN A 88 6.93 -8.18 -1.97
CA GLN A 88 6.17 -8.29 -0.72
C GLN A 88 4.79 -7.60 -0.83
N LEU A 89 4.74 -6.44 -1.47
CA LEU A 89 3.51 -5.69 -1.66
C LEU A 89 2.55 -6.40 -2.64
N ARG A 90 3.07 -7.03 -3.70
CA ARG A 90 2.29 -7.89 -4.61
C ARG A 90 1.74 -9.12 -3.90
N ALA A 91 2.53 -9.75 -3.02
CA ALA A 91 2.05 -10.87 -2.20
C ALA A 91 0.89 -10.45 -1.28
N ALA A 92 0.93 -9.24 -0.72
CA ALA A 92 -0.18 -8.69 0.05
C ALA A 92 -1.45 -8.47 -0.80
N ILE A 93 -1.31 -8.00 -2.04
CA ILE A 93 -2.44 -7.89 -2.97
C ILE A 93 -3.06 -9.27 -3.22
N LEU A 94 -2.23 -10.29 -3.47
CA LEU A 94 -2.69 -11.66 -3.70
C LEU A 94 -3.51 -12.19 -2.52
N VAL A 95 -3.02 -12.03 -1.29
CA VAL A 95 -3.75 -12.44 -0.07
C VAL A 95 -5.10 -11.71 0.03
N SER A 96 -5.12 -10.40 -0.21
CA SER A 96 -6.35 -9.61 -0.19
C SER A 96 -7.37 -10.06 -1.23
N LEU A 97 -6.93 -10.41 -2.46
CA LEU A 97 -7.79 -10.92 -3.52
C LEU A 97 -8.36 -12.30 -3.17
N GLN A 98 -7.53 -13.19 -2.61
CA GLN A 98 -7.96 -14.52 -2.16
C GLN A 98 -9.01 -14.42 -1.06
N GLN A 99 -8.81 -13.56 -0.05
CA GLN A 99 -9.80 -13.31 1.00
C GLN A 99 -11.12 -12.78 0.44
N GLY A 100 -11.05 -11.82 -0.49
CA GLY A 100 -12.24 -11.28 -1.16
C GLY A 100 -13.00 -12.34 -1.95
N ALA A 101 -12.31 -13.26 -2.61
CA ALA A 101 -12.92 -14.38 -3.33
C ALA A 101 -13.58 -15.39 -2.36
N GLN A 102 -12.89 -15.71 -1.26
CA GLN A 102 -13.42 -16.63 -0.23
C GLN A 102 -14.67 -16.06 0.46
N ALA A 103 -14.67 -14.76 0.78
CA ALA A 103 -15.82 -14.08 1.37
C ALA A 103 -17.04 -14.11 0.45
N ARG A 104 -16.86 -13.87 -0.86
CA ARG A 104 -17.94 -13.96 -1.86
C ARG A 104 -18.48 -15.39 -2.03
N ALA A 105 -17.61 -16.39 -1.85
CA ALA A 105 -18.01 -17.80 -1.91
C ALA A 105 -18.69 -18.32 -0.63
N GLY A 106 -18.91 -17.46 0.38
CA GLY A 106 -19.44 -17.86 1.68
C GLY A 106 -18.49 -18.74 2.51
N LYS A 107 -17.22 -18.78 2.13
CA LYS A 107 -16.15 -19.57 2.79
C LYS A 107 -15.24 -18.68 3.66
N GLY A 108 -15.66 -17.47 3.98
CA GLY A 108 -14.89 -16.56 4.84
C GLY A 108 -14.79 -17.15 6.24
N GLY A 109 -13.60 -17.54 6.64
CA GLY A 109 -13.33 -18.25 7.90
C GLY A 109 -13.21 -17.34 9.13
N GLY A 110 -13.88 -16.18 9.18
CA GLY A 110 -13.86 -15.29 10.35
C GLY A 110 -12.54 -14.50 10.55
N GLU A 111 -11.58 -14.62 9.64
CA GLU A 111 -10.39 -13.77 9.68
C GLU A 111 -10.75 -12.33 9.27
N GLU A 112 -10.23 -11.34 10.01
CA GLU A 112 -10.35 -9.95 9.60
C GLU A 112 -9.69 -9.74 8.22
N PRO A 113 -10.38 -9.04 7.30
CA PRO A 113 -9.80 -8.72 5.99
C PRO A 113 -8.50 -7.94 6.14
N LEU A 114 -7.54 -8.21 5.26
CA LEU A 114 -6.32 -7.42 5.20
C LEU A 114 -6.67 -5.97 4.88
N VAL A 115 -6.46 -5.08 5.85
CA VAL A 115 -6.67 -3.64 5.68
C VAL A 115 -5.46 -3.04 4.95
N ARG A 116 -5.69 -2.48 3.77
CA ARG A 116 -4.71 -1.74 2.98
C ARG A 116 -4.93 -0.22 3.17
N GLY A 117 -4.84 0.24 4.44
CA GLY A 117 -5.41 1.49 4.89
C GLY A 117 -4.59 2.76 4.68
N HIS A 118 -3.27 2.65 4.58
CA HIS A 118 -2.38 3.83 4.62
C HIS A 118 -2.53 4.80 3.44
N ARG A 119 -3.01 4.32 2.27
CA ARG A 119 -3.25 5.15 1.09
C ARG A 119 -4.17 6.33 1.35
N ILE A 120 -5.29 6.10 2.05
CA ILE A 120 -6.29 7.14 2.31
C ILE A 120 -5.71 8.23 3.21
N GLU A 121 -5.00 7.85 4.26
CA GLU A 121 -4.38 8.77 5.21
C GLU A 121 -3.28 9.61 4.55
N LEU A 122 -2.40 8.97 3.78
CA LEU A 122 -1.30 9.64 3.08
C LEU A 122 -1.82 10.63 2.03
N LEU A 123 -2.77 10.21 1.19
CA LEU A 123 -3.38 11.08 0.19
C LEU A 123 -4.20 12.21 0.83
N SER A 124 -4.93 11.92 1.92
CA SER A 124 -5.67 12.94 2.66
C SER A 124 -4.73 13.98 3.28
N SER A 125 -3.60 13.54 3.81
CA SER A 125 -2.56 14.44 4.32
C SER A 125 -1.96 15.27 3.19
N ALA A 126 -1.56 14.66 2.06
CA ALA A 126 -0.95 15.36 0.93
C ALA A 126 -1.91 16.38 0.31
N ALA A 127 -3.16 16.02 0.08
CA ALA A 127 -4.16 16.90 -0.53
C ALA A 127 -4.85 17.86 0.47
N SER A 128 -4.49 17.82 1.75
CA SER A 128 -5.17 18.59 2.82
C SER A 128 -5.36 20.09 2.53
N PRO A 129 -4.44 20.82 1.84
CA PRO A 129 -4.65 22.22 1.52
C PRO A 129 -5.86 22.52 0.61
N LEU A 130 -6.44 21.49 -0.04
CA LEU A 130 -7.63 21.64 -0.86
C LEU A 130 -8.94 21.41 -0.09
N ARG A 131 -8.91 20.85 1.11
CA ARG A 131 -10.12 20.43 1.84
C ARG A 131 -11.09 21.60 2.05
N ASP A 132 -10.60 22.70 2.58
CA ASP A 132 -11.43 23.89 2.87
C ASP A 132 -11.93 24.59 1.61
N LYS A 133 -11.15 24.52 0.52
CA LYS A 133 -11.50 25.13 -0.78
C LYS A 133 -12.58 24.36 -1.52
N LEU A 134 -12.52 23.01 -1.45
CA LEU A 134 -13.40 22.14 -2.22
C LEU A 134 -14.67 21.72 -1.48
N GLY A 135 -14.66 21.78 -0.16
CA GLY A 135 -15.66 21.12 0.68
C GLY A 135 -15.49 19.60 0.68
N GLU A 136 -16.12 18.91 1.63
CA GLU A 136 -15.83 17.49 1.90
C GLU A 136 -16.18 16.57 0.72
N GLU A 137 -17.30 16.78 0.04
CA GLU A 137 -17.72 15.90 -1.06
C GLU A 137 -16.74 15.92 -2.25
N ARG A 138 -16.35 17.10 -2.69
CA ARG A 138 -15.38 17.27 -3.80
C ARG A 138 -13.99 16.80 -3.37
N PHE A 139 -13.60 17.08 -2.13
CA PHE A 139 -12.33 16.60 -1.58
C PHE A 139 -12.25 15.08 -1.59
N GLN A 140 -13.30 14.37 -1.15
CA GLN A 140 -13.37 12.90 -1.23
C GLN A 140 -13.32 12.38 -2.67
N ARG A 141 -13.89 13.09 -3.64
CA ARG A 141 -13.80 12.74 -5.07
C ARG A 141 -12.35 12.82 -5.56
N VAL A 142 -11.62 13.87 -5.17
CA VAL A 142 -10.19 14.03 -5.50
C VAL A 142 -9.36 12.91 -4.88
N LEU A 143 -9.58 12.55 -3.62
CA LEU A 143 -8.85 11.46 -2.97
C LEU A 143 -9.08 10.11 -3.67
N ARG A 144 -10.31 9.83 -4.09
CA ARG A 144 -10.63 8.61 -4.86
C ARG A 144 -9.93 8.60 -6.21
N ALA A 145 -9.91 9.72 -6.92
CA ALA A 145 -9.19 9.85 -8.19
C ALA A 145 -7.68 9.68 -8.02
N LEU A 146 -7.07 10.33 -7.04
CA LEU A 146 -5.65 10.15 -6.72
C LEU A 146 -5.32 8.71 -6.32
N SER A 147 -6.24 7.99 -5.67
CA SER A 147 -6.05 6.59 -5.30
C SER A 147 -5.88 5.64 -6.49
N LEU A 148 -6.29 6.04 -7.71
CA LEU A 148 -6.10 5.27 -8.94
C LEU A 148 -4.65 5.35 -9.45
N VAL A 149 -3.90 6.37 -9.04
CA VAL A 149 -2.51 6.61 -9.47
C VAL A 149 -1.52 6.52 -8.31
N TYR A 150 -1.94 5.98 -7.18
CA TYR A 150 -1.10 5.79 -5.99
C TYR A 150 -1.23 4.37 -5.44
N GLY A 151 -0.13 3.69 -5.29
CA GLY A 151 -0.06 2.35 -4.68
C GLY A 151 0.48 1.29 -5.64
N THR A 152 0.67 0.10 -5.10
CA THR A 152 1.33 -1.02 -5.80
C THR A 152 0.54 -1.50 -7.02
N GLU A 153 -0.78 -1.29 -7.06
CA GLU A 153 -1.61 -1.64 -8.22
C GLU A 153 -1.21 -0.90 -9.49
N VAL A 154 -0.57 0.25 -9.37
CA VAL A 154 -0.02 1.02 -10.51
C VAL A 154 1.04 0.20 -11.24
N PHE A 155 1.88 -0.57 -10.53
CA PHE A 155 2.87 -1.45 -11.14
C PHE A 155 2.22 -2.57 -11.96
N LEU A 156 1.06 -3.10 -11.54
CA LEU A 156 0.33 -4.11 -12.31
C LEU A 156 -0.10 -3.60 -13.68
N VAL A 157 -0.39 -2.31 -13.80
CA VAL A 157 -0.79 -1.70 -15.07
C VAL A 157 0.44 -1.19 -15.83
N LEU A 158 1.23 -0.33 -15.22
CA LEU A 158 2.28 0.40 -15.94
C LEU A 158 3.54 -0.45 -16.16
N LYS A 159 3.91 -1.30 -15.21
CA LYS A 159 5.08 -2.18 -15.33
C LYS A 159 4.76 -3.48 -16.08
N ASP A 160 3.67 -4.18 -15.70
CA ASP A 160 3.40 -5.51 -16.25
C ASP A 160 2.75 -5.46 -17.64
N ILE A 161 1.89 -4.46 -17.93
CA ILE A 161 1.19 -4.35 -19.21
C ILE A 161 1.94 -3.44 -20.18
N TRP A 162 2.40 -2.27 -19.69
CA TRP A 162 3.08 -1.27 -20.52
C TRP A 162 4.60 -1.43 -20.55
N HIS A 163 5.18 -2.28 -19.67
CA HIS A 163 6.61 -2.55 -19.55
C HIS A 163 7.47 -1.30 -19.26
N LEU A 164 6.88 -0.34 -18.54
CA LEU A 164 7.56 0.89 -18.16
C LEU A 164 8.54 0.65 -17.01
N ASP A 165 9.62 1.39 -17.00
CA ASP A 165 10.53 1.48 -15.86
C ASP A 165 9.99 2.44 -14.78
N ILE A 166 10.69 2.53 -13.66
CA ILE A 166 10.24 3.35 -12.52
C ILE A 166 10.20 4.85 -12.84
N GLU A 167 11.09 5.34 -13.70
CA GLU A 167 11.13 6.74 -14.08
C GLU A 167 9.93 7.10 -14.95
N GLU A 168 9.59 6.26 -15.92
CA GLU A 168 8.42 6.39 -16.78
C GLU A 168 7.11 6.26 -15.99
N ILE A 169 7.06 5.33 -15.01
CA ILE A 169 5.94 5.19 -14.09
C ILE A 169 5.76 6.48 -13.28
N LEU A 170 6.84 7.00 -12.67
CA LEU A 170 6.80 8.25 -11.92
C LEU A 170 6.34 9.43 -12.78
N GLN A 171 6.85 9.57 -14.00
CA GLN A 171 6.39 10.61 -14.93
C GLN A 171 4.88 10.50 -15.18
N THR A 172 4.39 9.29 -15.45
CA THR A 172 2.97 9.04 -15.75
C THR A 172 2.07 9.36 -14.56
N VAL A 173 2.39 8.85 -13.37
CA VAL A 173 1.56 9.08 -12.17
C VAL A 173 1.58 10.54 -11.74
N ARG A 174 2.72 11.23 -11.82
CA ARG A 174 2.86 12.66 -11.51
C ARG A 174 2.04 13.52 -12.47
N TRP A 175 2.16 13.27 -13.77
CA TRP A 175 1.36 13.96 -14.79
C TRP A 175 -0.13 13.79 -14.55
N THR A 176 -0.58 12.55 -14.26
CA THR A 176 -2.00 12.26 -14.01
C THR A 176 -2.48 12.91 -12.71
N ALA A 177 -1.71 12.82 -11.63
CA ALA A 177 -2.06 13.47 -10.36
C ALA A 177 -2.16 14.99 -10.51
N GLN A 178 -1.24 15.62 -11.24
CA GLN A 178 -1.30 17.06 -11.53
C GLN A 178 -2.55 17.43 -12.35
N ALA A 179 -2.94 16.62 -13.34
CA ALA A 179 -4.15 16.84 -14.12
C ALA A 179 -5.42 16.78 -13.24
N ILE A 180 -5.49 15.78 -12.35
CA ILE A 180 -6.59 15.65 -11.37
C ILE A 180 -6.67 16.90 -10.48
N LEU A 181 -5.55 17.31 -9.90
CA LEU A 181 -5.50 18.45 -8.97
C LEU A 181 -5.79 19.79 -9.64
N ARG A 182 -5.29 20.01 -10.85
CA ARG A 182 -5.58 21.22 -11.63
C ARG A 182 -7.07 21.30 -11.97
N HIS A 183 -7.66 20.22 -12.48
CA HIS A 183 -9.08 20.18 -12.79
C HIS A 183 -9.93 20.44 -11.54
N ALA A 184 -9.61 19.80 -10.42
CA ALA A 184 -10.31 20.01 -9.15
C ALA A 184 -10.24 21.48 -8.64
N SER A 185 -9.18 22.21 -9.00
CA SER A 185 -8.99 23.60 -8.57
C SER A 185 -9.66 24.62 -9.49
N THR A 186 -10.08 24.23 -10.70
CA THR A 186 -10.67 25.10 -11.73
C THR A 186 -12.17 24.91 -11.90
N ASP A 187 -12.74 23.82 -11.41
CA ASP A 187 -14.18 23.55 -11.45
C ASP A 187 -14.88 24.31 -10.30
N ASP A 188 -15.48 25.45 -10.61
CA ASP A 188 -16.47 26.15 -9.78
C ASP A 188 -17.89 25.59 -10.00
#